data_7cd68d83a8bfa9da072aefff34ac71a6
#
_entry.id   7cd68d83a8bfa9da072aefff34ac71a6
#
_cell.length_a   1.000
_cell.length_b   1.000
_cell.length_c   1.000
_cell.angle_alpha   90.00
_cell.angle_beta   90.00
_cell.angle_gamma   90.00
#
_symmetry.space_group_name_H-M   'P 1'
#
loop_
_entity.id
_entity.type
_entity.pdbx_description
1 polymer ?
#
loop_
_entity_poly.entity_id
_entity_poly.type
_entity_poly.pdbx_seq_one_letter_code
_entity_poly.pdbx_strand_id
1 'polypeptide(L)'
;MKKDSYSWWTKRISAMAKLYDIVRIDHFRGFDSFYAIPAKDDTAKNGVWKDGPGMDLFNVLEKKLGKLPIIVEDLGFLTPSVKKLLKDSGFPGMKVIQFAFDSREDSDYLPHNYPQHCVVYTGTHDNDTVMGWMKTAPKDCVRFAKDYLNLTKEEGYNWGMMRAAWSSVADMAIVPMQDLLGLDSKARINIPSTTGGNWQWRATPEQIDNKLAKKLHKCCLLYTSDAADEL
;
A
#
# COMPACT_ATOMS: atom_id res chain seq x y z
N MET A 1 -12.51 -2.30 -25.79
CA MET A 1 -11.32 -1.52 -25.38
C MET A 1 -10.11 -1.81 -26.27
N LYS A 2 -9.73 -3.06 -26.55
CA LYS A 2 -8.59 -3.35 -27.47
C LYS A 2 -8.80 -2.78 -28.87
N LYS A 3 -10.04 -2.88 -29.43
CA LYS A 3 -10.40 -2.37 -30.78
C LYS A 3 -10.22 -0.86 -30.95
N ASP A 4 -10.32 -0.06 -29.88
CA ASP A 4 -10.13 1.39 -29.86
C ASP A 4 -8.77 1.81 -29.26
N SER A 5 -7.82 0.86 -29.19
CA SER A 5 -6.48 1.05 -28.61
C SER A 5 -6.55 1.63 -27.20
N TYR A 6 -7.44 1.11 -26.39
CA TYR A 6 -7.63 1.47 -24.97
C TYR A 6 -7.83 2.98 -24.76
N SER A 7 -8.60 3.64 -25.62
CA SER A 7 -8.75 5.10 -25.62
C SER A 7 -9.26 5.64 -24.29
N TRP A 8 -10.19 4.93 -23.64
CA TRP A 8 -10.72 5.31 -22.32
C TRP A 8 -9.62 5.31 -21.24
N TRP A 9 -8.81 4.25 -21.17
CA TRP A 9 -7.69 4.16 -20.23
C TRP A 9 -6.65 5.24 -20.49
N THR A 10 -6.30 5.48 -21.77
CA THR A 10 -5.36 6.53 -22.16
C THR A 10 -5.82 7.91 -21.68
N LYS A 11 -7.11 8.25 -21.91
CA LYS A 11 -7.68 9.52 -21.45
C LYS A 11 -7.67 9.64 -19.93
N ARG A 12 -8.06 8.56 -19.23
CA ARG A 12 -8.12 8.53 -17.77
C ARG A 12 -6.73 8.73 -17.14
N ILE A 13 -5.76 7.94 -17.54
CA ILE A 13 -4.39 8.03 -17.00
C ILE A 13 -3.75 9.38 -17.37
N SER A 14 -3.92 9.84 -18.60
CA SER A 14 -3.43 11.17 -19.01
C SER A 14 -4.03 12.31 -18.18
N ALA A 15 -5.32 12.24 -17.83
CA ALA A 15 -5.95 13.24 -16.98
C ALA A 15 -5.39 13.20 -15.55
N MET A 16 -5.20 12.01 -14.99
CA MET A 16 -4.64 11.84 -13.65
C MET A 16 -3.17 12.29 -13.58
N ALA A 17 -2.36 11.97 -14.59
CA ALA A 17 -0.96 12.40 -14.65
C ALA A 17 -0.76 13.93 -14.77
N LYS A 18 -1.81 14.69 -15.14
CA LYS A 18 -1.78 16.15 -15.10
C LYS A 18 -2.11 16.74 -13.72
N LEU A 19 -2.74 15.96 -12.86
CA LEU A 19 -3.21 16.40 -11.54
C LEU A 19 -2.32 15.90 -10.40
N TYR A 20 -1.62 14.79 -10.61
CA TYR A 20 -0.88 14.08 -9.56
C TYR A 20 0.51 13.70 -10.04
N ASP A 21 1.49 13.80 -9.15
CA ASP A 21 2.87 13.41 -9.41
C ASP A 21 3.02 11.88 -9.51
N ILE A 22 2.24 11.12 -8.72
CA ILE A 22 2.21 9.65 -8.74
C ILE A 22 0.76 9.17 -8.76
N VAL A 23 0.46 8.19 -9.61
CA VAL A 23 -0.85 7.55 -9.71
C VAL A 23 -0.78 6.12 -9.16
N ARG A 24 -1.62 5.81 -8.16
CA ARG A 24 -1.79 4.44 -7.66
C ARG A 24 -2.91 3.73 -8.43
N ILE A 25 -2.56 2.60 -9.04
CA ILE A 25 -3.54 1.69 -9.65
C ILE A 25 -3.93 0.64 -8.62
N ASP A 26 -5.20 0.62 -8.26
CA ASP A 26 -5.78 -0.36 -7.35
C ASP A 26 -6.11 -1.66 -8.06
N HIS A 27 -6.07 -2.79 -7.33
CA HIS A 27 -6.38 -4.13 -7.82
C HIS A 27 -5.65 -4.51 -9.12
N PHE A 28 -4.32 -4.35 -9.12
CA PHE A 28 -3.48 -4.56 -10.31
C PHE A 28 -3.63 -5.96 -10.91
N ARG A 29 -3.86 -7.00 -10.08
CA ARG A 29 -4.11 -8.35 -10.57
C ARG A 29 -5.28 -8.44 -11.57
N GLY A 30 -6.25 -7.52 -11.49
CA GLY A 30 -7.38 -7.47 -12.43
C GLY A 30 -6.99 -7.22 -13.88
N PHE A 31 -5.77 -6.73 -14.12
CA PHE A 31 -5.22 -6.60 -15.49
C PHE A 31 -4.63 -7.92 -16.01
N ASP A 32 -4.28 -8.87 -15.14
CA ASP A 32 -3.91 -10.23 -15.53
C ASP A 32 -5.17 -11.05 -15.77
N SER A 33 -6.01 -11.16 -14.75
CA SER A 33 -7.27 -11.89 -14.80
C SER A 33 -8.27 -11.36 -13.78
N PHE A 34 -9.55 -11.46 -14.10
CA PHE A 34 -10.64 -11.04 -13.23
C PHE A 34 -11.78 -12.06 -13.21
N TYR A 35 -12.45 -12.13 -12.06
CA TYR A 35 -13.56 -13.04 -11.87
C TYR A 35 -14.86 -12.39 -12.32
N ALA A 36 -15.44 -12.88 -13.41
CA ALA A 36 -16.67 -12.36 -14.01
C ALA A 36 -17.89 -13.14 -13.50
N ILE A 37 -18.80 -12.45 -12.83
CA ILE A 37 -20.05 -13.00 -12.30
C ILE A 37 -21.19 -12.54 -13.21
N PRO A 38 -22.11 -13.45 -13.64
CA PRO A 38 -23.29 -13.05 -14.40
C PRO A 38 -24.11 -12.01 -13.63
N ALA A 39 -24.52 -10.92 -14.30
CA ALA A 39 -25.21 -9.79 -13.65
C ALA A 39 -26.55 -10.16 -12.97
N LYS A 40 -27.14 -11.29 -13.33
CA LYS A 40 -28.38 -11.82 -12.75
C LYS A 40 -28.18 -12.70 -11.51
N ASP A 41 -26.92 -13.01 -11.16
CA ASP A 41 -26.61 -13.93 -10.07
C ASP A 41 -26.40 -13.15 -8.77
N ASP A 42 -27.06 -13.59 -7.70
CA ASP A 42 -26.93 -12.98 -6.35
C ASP A 42 -25.65 -13.44 -5.63
N THR A 43 -24.95 -14.44 -6.17
CA THR A 43 -23.72 -14.99 -5.55
C THR A 43 -22.63 -15.20 -6.59
N ALA A 44 -21.39 -15.33 -6.13
CA ALA A 44 -20.22 -15.57 -6.99
C ALA A 44 -20.11 -17.02 -7.53
N LYS A 45 -21.05 -17.92 -7.20
CA LYS A 45 -20.96 -19.37 -7.49
C LYS A 45 -20.73 -19.70 -8.97
N ASN A 46 -21.41 -18.97 -9.86
CA ASN A 46 -21.38 -19.22 -11.31
C ASN A 46 -20.40 -18.28 -12.05
N GLY A 47 -19.52 -17.62 -11.31
CA GLY A 47 -18.51 -16.79 -11.91
C GLY A 47 -17.43 -17.61 -12.62
N VAL A 48 -16.75 -16.97 -13.55
CA VAL A 48 -15.62 -17.56 -14.30
C VAL A 48 -14.46 -16.58 -14.38
N TRP A 49 -13.24 -17.08 -14.31
CA TRP A 49 -12.06 -16.28 -14.55
C TRP A 49 -11.94 -15.92 -16.03
N LYS A 50 -11.63 -14.66 -16.29
CA LYS A 50 -11.38 -14.13 -17.64
C LYS A 50 -10.04 -13.40 -17.65
N ASP A 51 -9.34 -13.54 -18.77
CA ASP A 51 -8.09 -12.84 -18.97
C ASP A 51 -8.31 -11.33 -19.05
N GLY A 52 -7.45 -10.59 -18.37
CA GLY A 52 -7.34 -9.15 -18.48
C GLY A 52 -6.54 -8.71 -19.71
N PRO A 53 -6.33 -7.41 -19.89
CA PRO A 53 -5.58 -6.87 -21.03
C PRO A 53 -4.05 -7.13 -20.93
N GLY A 54 -3.54 -7.44 -19.75
CA GLY A 54 -2.13 -7.64 -19.50
C GLY A 54 -1.24 -6.49 -19.99
N MET A 55 -0.05 -6.81 -20.48
CA MET A 55 0.90 -5.83 -21.04
C MET A 55 0.40 -5.09 -22.28
N ASP A 56 -0.61 -5.64 -23.00
CA ASP A 56 -1.18 -4.93 -24.16
C ASP A 56 -1.64 -3.51 -23.79
N LEU A 57 -2.28 -3.36 -22.64
CA LEU A 57 -2.73 -2.06 -22.13
C LEU A 57 -1.54 -1.17 -21.80
N PHE A 58 -0.60 -1.66 -20.97
CA PHE A 58 0.52 -0.86 -20.47
C PHE A 58 1.47 -0.43 -21.58
N ASN A 59 1.72 -1.29 -22.56
CA ASN A 59 2.50 -0.93 -23.76
C ASN A 59 1.84 0.20 -24.58
N VAL A 60 0.51 0.19 -24.69
CA VAL A 60 -0.23 1.28 -25.36
C VAL A 60 -0.16 2.57 -24.56
N LEU A 61 -0.29 2.51 -23.23
CA LEU A 61 -0.18 3.68 -22.36
C LEU A 61 1.22 4.30 -22.46
N GLU A 62 2.27 3.50 -22.35
CA GLU A 62 3.64 3.96 -22.44
C GLU A 62 3.94 4.57 -23.82
N LYS A 63 3.49 3.92 -24.90
CA LYS A 63 3.66 4.46 -26.25
C LYS A 63 2.98 5.81 -26.46
N LYS A 64 1.82 6.05 -25.84
CA LYS A 64 1.03 7.27 -26.02
C LYS A 64 1.38 8.38 -25.04
N LEU A 65 1.76 8.04 -23.83
CA LEU A 65 1.92 8.99 -22.72
C LEU A 65 3.38 9.09 -22.21
N GLY A 66 4.27 8.22 -22.69
CA GLY A 66 5.62 8.11 -22.18
C GLY A 66 5.68 7.31 -20.86
N LYS A 67 6.83 7.33 -20.19
CA LYS A 67 7.01 6.70 -18.88
C LYS A 67 6.17 7.44 -17.85
N LEU A 68 5.31 6.71 -17.15
CA LEU A 68 4.38 7.25 -16.17
C LEU A 68 4.81 6.89 -14.74
N PRO A 69 4.70 7.82 -13.79
CA PRO A 69 4.96 7.56 -12.39
C PRO A 69 3.76 6.80 -11.78
N ILE A 70 3.73 5.49 -11.98
CA ILE A 70 2.65 4.62 -11.51
C ILE A 70 3.19 3.70 -10.43
N ILE A 71 2.46 3.58 -9.32
CA ILE A 71 2.59 2.53 -8.31
C ILE A 71 1.35 1.65 -8.35
N VAL A 72 1.46 0.38 -7.95
CA VAL A 72 0.33 -0.55 -8.08
C VAL A 72 0.02 -1.28 -6.78
N GLU A 73 -1.26 -1.61 -6.59
CA GLU A 73 -1.72 -2.48 -5.52
C GLU A 73 -1.71 -3.93 -6.04
N ASP A 74 -0.80 -4.73 -5.49
CA ASP A 74 -0.57 -6.13 -5.80
C ASP A 74 -0.80 -7.04 -4.58
N LEU A 75 -1.75 -6.67 -3.71
CA LEU A 75 -2.09 -7.45 -2.51
C LEU A 75 -2.91 -8.70 -2.85
N GLY A 76 -2.97 -9.62 -1.89
CA GLY A 76 -3.74 -10.86 -1.97
C GLY A 76 -2.99 -11.99 -2.67
N PHE A 77 -3.74 -12.96 -3.20
CA PHE A 77 -3.15 -14.14 -3.82
C PHE A 77 -2.56 -13.84 -5.20
N LEU A 78 -1.24 -13.84 -5.30
CA LEU A 78 -0.49 -13.56 -6.51
C LEU A 78 -0.11 -14.85 -7.25
N THR A 79 -0.76 -15.08 -8.40
CA THR A 79 -0.36 -16.16 -9.32
C THR A 79 0.98 -15.86 -10.00
N PRO A 80 1.68 -16.87 -10.54
CA PRO A 80 2.91 -16.62 -11.31
C PRO A 80 2.71 -15.63 -12.48
N SER A 81 1.54 -15.63 -13.13
CA SER A 81 1.20 -14.69 -14.20
C SER A 81 1.09 -13.24 -13.70
N VAL A 82 0.47 -13.00 -12.53
CA VAL A 82 0.40 -11.67 -11.92
C VAL A 82 1.80 -11.17 -11.54
N LYS A 83 2.64 -12.03 -10.93
CA LYS A 83 4.04 -11.70 -10.61
C LYS A 83 4.84 -11.35 -11.88
N LYS A 84 4.61 -12.10 -12.97
CA LYS A 84 5.22 -11.81 -14.27
C LYS A 84 4.74 -10.47 -14.83
N LEU A 85 3.43 -10.21 -14.80
CA LEU A 85 2.85 -8.94 -15.27
C LEU A 85 3.43 -7.75 -14.50
N LEU A 86 3.55 -7.87 -13.17
CA LEU A 86 4.17 -6.83 -12.33
C LEU A 86 5.62 -6.57 -12.75
N LYS A 87 6.40 -7.63 -12.90
CA LYS A 87 7.79 -7.52 -13.35
C LYS A 87 7.90 -6.88 -14.74
N ASP A 88 7.08 -7.32 -15.71
CA ASP A 88 7.12 -6.84 -17.08
C ASP A 88 6.65 -5.38 -17.20
N SER A 89 5.73 -4.93 -16.35
CA SER A 89 5.26 -3.55 -16.32
C SER A 89 6.29 -2.57 -15.77
N GLY A 90 7.25 -3.06 -14.97
CA GLY A 90 8.23 -2.22 -14.29
C GLY A 90 7.63 -1.30 -13.23
N PHE A 91 6.39 -1.52 -12.79
CA PHE A 91 5.78 -0.72 -11.73
C PHE A 91 6.16 -1.25 -10.34
N PRO A 92 6.43 -0.38 -9.36
CA PRO A 92 6.61 -0.83 -7.99
C PRO A 92 5.29 -1.34 -7.41
N GLY A 93 5.33 -2.56 -6.89
CA GLY A 93 4.27 -3.12 -6.06
C GLY A 93 4.29 -2.56 -4.65
N MET A 94 3.45 -3.09 -3.76
CA MET A 94 3.36 -2.58 -2.39
C MET A 94 3.60 -3.65 -1.33
N LYS A 95 4.06 -3.20 -0.18
CA LYS A 95 4.25 -4.00 1.02
C LYS A 95 3.52 -3.34 2.20
N VAL A 96 2.86 -4.15 3.02
CA VAL A 96 2.13 -3.69 4.20
C VAL A 96 2.69 -4.37 5.43
N ILE A 97 3.31 -3.60 6.32
CA ILE A 97 3.99 -4.16 7.51
C ILE A 97 3.02 -4.94 8.41
N GLN A 98 1.78 -4.48 8.57
CA GLN A 98 0.78 -5.20 9.37
C GLN A 98 0.48 -6.62 8.88
N PHE A 99 0.79 -6.97 7.63
CA PHE A 99 0.60 -8.33 7.08
C PHE A 99 1.79 -9.26 7.31
N ALA A 100 2.90 -8.75 7.85
CA ALA A 100 4.15 -9.49 7.96
C ALA A 100 4.17 -10.59 9.05
N PHE A 101 3.30 -10.51 10.06
CA PHE A 101 3.54 -11.15 11.35
C PHE A 101 2.68 -12.38 11.63
N ASP A 102 2.26 -13.12 10.59
CA ASP A 102 1.74 -14.46 10.78
C ASP A 102 2.92 -15.43 10.99
N SER A 103 3.10 -15.92 12.22
CA SER A 103 4.23 -16.80 12.56
C SER A 103 4.10 -18.23 12.02
N ARG A 104 2.98 -18.53 11.34
CA ARG A 104 2.68 -19.87 10.81
C ARG A 104 3.16 -20.06 9.37
N GLU A 105 3.57 -19.00 8.69
CA GLU A 105 4.00 -19.03 7.30
C GLU A 105 5.12 -18.02 7.02
N ASP A 106 5.90 -18.30 5.98
CA ASP A 106 6.86 -17.35 5.45
C ASP A 106 6.10 -16.16 4.82
N SER A 107 6.57 -14.94 5.11
CA SER A 107 5.89 -13.74 4.66
C SER A 107 6.77 -12.87 3.75
N ASP A 108 6.29 -12.64 2.53
CA ASP A 108 6.87 -11.65 1.60
C ASP A 108 6.73 -10.19 2.13
N TYR A 109 6.01 -10.00 3.25
CA TYR A 109 5.80 -8.69 3.90
C TYR A 109 6.80 -8.40 5.03
N LEU A 110 7.69 -9.33 5.38
CA LEU A 110 8.79 -9.05 6.31
C LEU A 110 9.81 -8.10 5.64
N PRO A 111 10.24 -7.02 6.29
CA PRO A 111 11.14 -6.02 5.69
C PRO A 111 12.39 -6.56 5.03
N HIS A 112 12.99 -7.64 5.54
CA HIS A 112 14.19 -8.25 4.93
C HIS A 112 13.90 -9.00 3.62
N ASN A 113 12.62 -9.25 3.28
CA ASN A 113 12.21 -9.90 2.03
C ASN A 113 11.77 -8.90 0.96
N TYR A 114 11.84 -7.59 1.23
CA TYR A 114 11.39 -6.60 0.26
C TYR A 114 12.33 -6.52 -0.95
N PRO A 115 11.78 -6.43 -2.18
CA PRO A 115 12.55 -5.88 -3.29
C PRO A 115 12.74 -4.38 -3.05
N GLN A 116 13.84 -3.82 -3.54
CA GLN A 116 14.06 -2.37 -3.47
C GLN A 116 12.93 -1.61 -4.17
N HIS A 117 12.57 -2.04 -5.39
CA HIS A 117 11.54 -1.39 -6.19
C HIS A 117 10.12 -1.73 -5.69
N CYS A 118 9.75 -1.18 -4.54
CA CYS A 118 8.42 -1.29 -3.96
C CYS A 118 8.06 -0.07 -3.11
N VAL A 119 6.79 0.03 -2.75
CA VAL A 119 6.26 1.02 -1.81
C VAL A 119 5.85 0.31 -0.53
N VAL A 120 6.40 0.70 0.61
CA VAL A 120 6.04 0.12 1.91
C VAL A 120 5.06 1.03 2.65
N TYR A 121 4.11 0.40 3.33
CA TYR A 121 3.12 1.05 4.20
C TYR A 121 3.17 0.41 5.60
N THR A 122 2.94 1.19 6.65
CA THR A 122 2.62 0.61 7.97
C THR A 122 1.25 -0.09 7.92
N GLY A 123 0.29 0.54 7.30
CA GLY A 123 -1.02 0.08 6.92
C GLY A 123 -1.60 1.03 5.87
N THR A 124 -2.59 0.59 5.10
CA THR A 124 -3.31 1.42 4.12
C THR A 124 -4.58 2.03 4.73
N HIS A 125 -5.36 2.74 3.93
CA HIS A 125 -6.69 3.21 4.32
C HIS A 125 -7.66 2.08 4.71
N ASP A 126 -7.44 0.86 4.23
CA ASP A 126 -8.27 -0.32 4.52
C ASP A 126 -7.85 -1.07 5.78
N ASN A 127 -6.64 -0.80 6.28
CA ASN A 127 -6.15 -1.41 7.51
C ASN A 127 -6.63 -0.62 8.74
N ASP A 128 -6.55 -1.24 9.90
CA ASP A 128 -6.64 -0.51 11.17
C ASP A 128 -5.37 0.33 11.38
N THR A 129 -5.44 1.31 12.26
CA THR A 129 -4.23 2.03 12.70
C THR A 129 -3.26 1.05 13.36
N VAL A 130 -1.96 1.36 13.38
CA VAL A 130 -0.97 0.52 14.08
C VAL A 130 -1.38 0.26 15.53
N MET A 131 -1.84 1.29 16.25
CA MET A 131 -2.24 1.14 17.65
C MET A 131 -3.53 0.32 17.81
N GLY A 132 -4.43 0.37 16.83
CA GLY A 132 -5.61 -0.49 16.76
C GLY A 132 -5.21 -1.94 16.50
N TRP A 133 -4.36 -2.17 15.50
CA TRP A 133 -3.81 -3.48 15.18
C TRP A 133 -3.09 -4.12 16.37
N MET A 134 -2.26 -3.37 17.09
CA MET A 134 -1.58 -3.86 18.31
C MET A 134 -2.54 -4.34 19.41
N LYS A 135 -3.79 -3.84 19.42
CA LYS A 135 -4.83 -4.25 20.39
C LYS A 135 -5.66 -5.44 19.89
N THR A 136 -5.91 -5.53 18.59
CA THR A 136 -6.90 -6.43 18.00
C THR A 136 -6.30 -7.65 17.29
N ALA A 137 -5.05 -7.58 16.85
CA ALA A 137 -4.36 -8.69 16.20
C ALA A 137 -4.10 -9.86 17.17
N PRO A 138 -3.96 -11.09 16.67
CA PRO A 138 -3.59 -12.25 17.49
C PRO A 138 -2.33 -11.96 18.33
N LYS A 139 -2.32 -12.46 19.56
CA LYS A 139 -1.23 -12.16 20.53
C LYS A 139 0.14 -12.64 20.07
N ASP A 140 0.19 -13.75 19.35
CA ASP A 140 1.41 -14.31 18.73
C ASP A 140 1.93 -13.41 17.62
N CYS A 141 1.05 -12.88 16.76
CA CYS A 141 1.41 -11.90 15.73
C CYS A 141 1.99 -10.61 16.35
N VAL A 142 1.33 -10.09 17.39
CA VAL A 142 1.82 -8.89 18.10
C VAL A 142 3.17 -9.15 18.78
N ARG A 143 3.35 -10.33 19.39
CA ARG A 143 4.63 -10.73 19.99
C ARG A 143 5.72 -10.81 18.92
N PHE A 144 5.46 -11.51 17.81
CA PHE A 144 6.39 -11.61 16.71
C PHE A 144 6.78 -10.23 16.17
N ALA A 145 5.82 -9.32 15.97
CA ALA A 145 6.12 -7.96 15.54
C ALA A 145 7.03 -7.22 16.52
N LYS A 146 6.76 -7.33 17.84
CA LYS A 146 7.58 -6.70 18.88
C LYS A 146 9.01 -7.23 18.88
N ASP A 147 9.17 -8.54 18.79
CA ASP A 147 10.49 -9.18 18.83
C ASP A 147 11.26 -8.86 17.54
N TYR A 148 10.64 -9.03 16.37
CA TYR A 148 11.28 -8.84 15.09
C TYR A 148 11.66 -7.38 14.81
N LEU A 149 10.78 -6.42 15.13
CA LEU A 149 11.01 -4.99 14.91
C LEU A 149 11.64 -4.29 16.11
N ASN A 150 11.91 -4.99 17.20
CA ASN A 150 12.38 -4.43 18.47
C ASN A 150 11.49 -3.26 18.94
N LEU A 151 10.15 -3.48 18.97
CA LEU A 151 9.20 -2.45 19.34
C LEU A 151 9.17 -2.23 20.85
N THR A 152 9.38 -1.01 21.31
CA THR A 152 9.37 -0.65 22.73
C THR A 152 8.26 0.36 23.06
N LYS A 153 7.89 0.45 24.34
CA LYS A 153 6.93 1.45 24.81
C LYS A 153 7.54 2.86 24.82
N GLU A 154 8.82 2.95 25.06
CA GLU A 154 9.60 4.19 25.17
C GLU A 154 9.65 4.92 23.82
N GLU A 155 9.90 4.17 22.73
CA GLU A 155 9.83 4.72 21.38
C GLU A 155 8.37 5.01 20.97
N GLY A 156 7.46 4.15 21.39
CA GLY A 156 6.08 4.05 20.91
C GLY A 156 5.95 3.02 19.79
N TYR A 157 5.01 2.08 19.91
CA TYR A 157 4.86 0.98 18.94
C TYR A 157 4.57 1.46 17.52
N ASN A 158 3.80 2.53 17.37
CA ASN A 158 3.55 3.18 16.09
C ASN A 158 4.85 3.72 15.48
N TRP A 159 5.69 4.39 16.26
CA TRP A 159 6.96 4.94 15.78
C TRP A 159 7.95 3.84 15.42
N GLY A 160 8.02 2.75 16.18
CA GLY A 160 8.85 1.60 15.84
C GLY A 160 8.43 0.92 14.53
N MET A 161 7.12 0.80 14.26
CA MET A 161 6.64 0.30 12.97
C MET A 161 6.97 1.27 11.81
N MET A 162 6.81 2.57 12.00
CA MET A 162 7.19 3.57 11.01
C MET A 162 8.70 3.57 10.76
N ARG A 163 9.52 3.45 11.82
CA ARG A 163 10.98 3.27 11.69
C ARG A 163 11.30 2.07 10.81
N ALA A 164 10.62 0.94 11.01
CA ALA A 164 10.84 -0.25 10.18
C ALA A 164 10.49 0.00 8.70
N ALA A 165 9.44 0.78 8.41
CA ALA A 165 9.12 1.17 7.05
C ALA A 165 10.23 2.04 6.44
N TRP A 166 10.66 3.10 7.13
CA TRP A 166 11.67 4.04 6.62
C TRP A 166 13.08 3.45 6.54
N SER A 167 13.44 2.51 7.42
CA SER A 167 14.74 1.82 7.38
C SER A 167 14.78 0.63 6.42
N SER A 168 13.69 0.33 5.73
CA SER A 168 13.64 -0.75 4.74
C SER A 168 14.35 -0.35 3.45
N VAL A 169 14.56 -1.33 2.57
CA VAL A 169 15.16 -1.12 1.23
C VAL A 169 14.16 -0.55 0.21
N ALA A 170 12.89 -0.32 0.58
CA ALA A 170 11.86 0.15 -0.33
C ALA A 170 12.17 1.55 -0.88
N ASP A 171 11.92 1.77 -2.17
CA ASP A 171 12.11 3.09 -2.81
C ASP A 171 11.22 4.19 -2.19
N MET A 172 10.08 3.80 -1.60
CA MET A 172 9.13 4.73 -1.00
C MET A 172 8.48 4.13 0.24
N ALA A 173 8.30 4.94 1.29
CA ALA A 173 7.55 4.58 2.49
C ALA A 173 6.41 5.58 2.73
N ILE A 174 5.19 5.07 2.89
CA ILE A 174 4.00 5.89 3.14
C ILE A 174 3.40 5.46 4.49
N VAL A 175 3.16 6.44 5.37
CA VAL A 175 2.57 6.20 6.67
C VAL A 175 1.31 7.05 6.86
N PRO A 176 0.20 6.48 7.37
CA PRO A 176 -1.00 7.23 7.68
C PRO A 176 -0.77 8.26 8.78
N MET A 177 -1.42 9.41 8.69
CA MET A 177 -1.36 10.44 9.74
C MET A 177 -1.81 9.90 11.10
N GLN A 178 -2.76 8.97 11.12
CA GLN A 178 -3.23 8.31 12.33
C GLN A 178 -2.11 7.56 13.05
N ASP A 179 -1.20 6.95 12.31
CA ASP A 179 -0.05 6.24 12.86
C ASP A 179 0.99 7.23 13.40
N LEU A 180 1.26 8.33 12.70
CA LEU A 180 2.10 9.42 13.20
C LEU A 180 1.59 9.95 14.55
N LEU A 181 0.27 10.09 14.68
CA LEU A 181 -0.39 10.59 15.89
C LEU A 181 -0.57 9.52 16.98
N GLY A 182 -0.32 8.24 16.68
CA GLY A 182 -0.51 7.13 17.61
C GLY A 182 -1.96 6.88 18.00
N LEU A 183 -2.89 7.13 17.08
CA LEU A 183 -4.34 7.00 17.33
C LEU A 183 -4.78 5.54 17.21
N ASP A 184 -5.83 5.21 17.94
CA ASP A 184 -6.43 3.86 17.94
C ASP A 184 -7.46 3.67 16.82
N SER A 185 -8.14 2.51 16.81
CA SER A 185 -9.14 2.11 15.80
C SER A 185 -10.26 3.12 15.55
N LYS A 186 -10.52 4.05 16.49
CA LYS A 186 -11.52 5.12 16.28
C LYS A 186 -11.13 6.08 15.16
N ALA A 187 -9.85 6.18 14.86
CA ALA A 187 -9.33 6.99 13.76
C ALA A 187 -9.17 6.21 12.46
N ARG A 188 -9.56 4.93 12.41
CA ARG A 188 -9.54 4.14 11.17
C ARG A 188 -10.39 4.81 10.10
N ILE A 189 -9.85 4.92 8.88
CA ILE A 189 -10.47 5.72 7.83
C ILE A 189 -11.51 4.94 7.03
N ASN A 190 -11.23 3.65 6.78
CA ASN A 190 -12.12 2.78 6.02
C ASN A 190 -12.16 1.36 6.59
N ILE A 191 -13.37 0.80 6.66
CA ILE A 191 -13.60 -0.60 7.02
C ILE A 191 -14.19 -1.29 5.79
N PRO A 192 -13.42 -2.14 5.08
CA PRO A 192 -13.90 -2.84 3.90
C PRO A 192 -15.20 -3.60 4.16
N SER A 193 -16.05 -3.69 3.13
CA SER A 193 -17.35 -4.38 3.17
C SER A 193 -18.37 -3.76 4.15
N THR A 194 -18.20 -2.50 4.57
CA THR A 194 -19.19 -1.76 5.34
C THR A 194 -19.75 -0.58 4.56
N THR A 195 -20.98 -0.19 4.91
CA THR A 195 -21.64 1.00 4.34
C THR A 195 -21.80 2.06 5.43
N GLY A 196 -21.38 3.30 5.13
CA GLY A 196 -21.43 4.43 6.06
C GLY A 196 -20.27 4.47 7.06
N GLY A 197 -20.04 5.64 7.65
CA GLY A 197 -18.99 5.85 8.67
C GLY A 197 -17.56 5.93 8.14
N ASN A 198 -17.30 5.55 6.89
CA ASN A 198 -15.98 5.55 6.28
C ASN A 198 -15.59 6.94 5.75
N TRP A 199 -14.27 7.23 5.67
CA TRP A 199 -13.70 8.46 5.07
C TRP A 199 -14.07 9.75 5.79
N GLN A 200 -14.48 9.69 7.07
CA GLN A 200 -14.94 10.84 7.84
C GLN A 200 -13.88 11.41 8.78
N TRP A 201 -12.92 10.60 9.20
CA TRP A 201 -11.87 11.06 10.10
C TRP A 201 -11.09 12.24 9.51
N ARG A 202 -10.77 13.22 10.35
CA ARG A 202 -9.93 14.38 10.00
C ARG A 202 -8.97 14.65 11.15
N ALA A 203 -7.71 14.97 10.81
CA ALA A 203 -6.78 15.55 11.77
C ALA A 203 -7.21 16.98 12.13
N THR A 204 -7.03 17.36 13.39
CA THR A 204 -7.22 18.75 13.82
C THR A 204 -5.92 19.53 13.79
N PRO A 205 -5.96 20.88 13.68
CA PRO A 205 -4.76 21.69 13.69
C PRO A 205 -3.87 21.48 14.95
N GLU A 206 -4.49 21.24 16.10
CA GLU A 206 -3.80 21.03 17.39
C GLU A 206 -3.02 19.71 17.43
N GLN A 207 -3.40 18.73 16.61
CA GLN A 207 -2.70 17.45 16.48
C GLN A 207 -1.43 17.54 15.63
N ILE A 208 -1.34 18.58 14.78
CA ILE A 208 -0.23 18.79 13.84
C ILE A 208 0.63 19.95 14.36
N ASP A 209 1.37 19.70 15.43
CA ASP A 209 2.19 20.70 16.11
C ASP A 209 3.67 20.64 15.67
N ASN A 210 4.43 21.65 16.09
CA ASN A 210 5.88 21.74 15.84
C ASN A 210 6.67 20.59 16.50
N LYS A 211 6.15 19.96 17.56
CA LYS A 211 6.83 18.85 18.23
C LYS A 211 6.75 17.59 17.37
N LEU A 212 5.57 17.32 16.79
CA LEU A 212 5.38 16.24 15.83
C LEU A 212 6.25 16.46 14.58
N ALA A 213 6.24 17.68 14.03
CA ALA A 213 7.05 18.02 12.86
C ALA A 213 8.55 17.80 13.10
N LYS A 214 9.08 18.27 14.24
CA LYS A 214 10.50 18.06 14.63
C LYS A 214 10.84 16.58 14.82
N LYS A 215 9.93 15.79 15.43
CA LYS A 215 10.15 14.35 15.61
C LYS A 215 10.16 13.63 14.27
N LEU A 216 9.24 13.96 13.37
CA LEU A 216 9.17 13.40 12.02
C LEU A 216 10.43 13.74 11.22
N HIS A 217 10.83 15.02 11.19
CA HIS A 217 12.05 15.49 10.51
C HIS A 217 13.29 14.72 10.97
N LYS A 218 13.48 14.59 12.30
CA LYS A 218 14.60 13.79 12.85
C LYS A 218 14.59 12.35 12.37
N CYS A 219 13.42 11.70 12.28
CA CYS A 219 13.32 10.33 11.79
C CYS A 219 13.60 10.26 10.29
N CYS A 220 13.09 11.20 9.49
CA CYS A 220 13.36 11.27 8.06
C CYS A 220 14.86 11.40 7.78
N LEU A 221 15.56 12.32 8.45
CA LEU A 221 17.02 12.49 8.31
C LEU A 221 17.83 11.23 8.65
N LEU A 222 17.33 10.36 9.53
CA LEU A 222 18.04 9.13 9.91
C LEU A 222 17.86 7.99 8.92
N TYR A 223 16.74 7.96 8.19
CA TYR A 223 16.30 6.76 7.45
C TYR A 223 15.95 7.03 5.99
N THR A 224 16.17 8.22 5.47
CA THR A 224 15.90 8.54 4.07
C THR A 224 17.17 9.03 3.35
N SER A 225 17.19 8.98 2.02
CA SER A 225 18.33 9.41 1.21
C SER A 225 18.66 10.90 1.35
N ASP A 226 17.68 11.73 1.70
CA ASP A 226 17.89 13.18 1.94
C ASP A 226 18.77 13.46 3.17
N ALA A 227 19.00 12.46 4.02
CA ALA A 227 19.89 12.56 5.16
C ALA A 227 21.36 12.86 4.78
N ALA A 228 21.77 12.53 3.57
CA ALA A 228 23.14 12.72 3.09
C ALA A 228 23.43 14.16 2.64
N ASP A 229 22.41 14.93 2.28
CA ASP A 229 22.56 16.28 1.73
C ASP A 229 22.50 17.38 2.81
N GLU A 230 22.14 17.05 4.07
CA GLU A 230 21.98 17.99 5.18
C GLU A 230 22.98 17.78 6.35
N LEU A 231 23.91 16.83 6.22
CA LEU A 231 25.02 16.57 7.17
C LEU A 231 26.34 17.14 6.64
#